data_b90fe6f0ebcc50f5b6b1e6c322c02459
#
_entry.id   b90fe6f0ebcc50f5b6b1e6c322c02459
#
_cell.length_a   1.000
_cell.length_b   1.000
_cell.length_c   1.000
_cell.angle_alpha   90.00
_cell.angle_beta   90.00
_cell.angle_gamma   90.00
#
_symmetry.space_group_name_H-M   'P 1'
#
loop_
_entity.id
_entity.type
_entity.pdbx_description
1 polymer ?
#
loop_
_entity_poly.entity_id
_entity_poly.type
_entity_poly.pdbx_seq_one_letter_code
_entity_poly.pdbx_strand_id
1 'polypeptide(L)'
;QSGRGLQQSQMASLLMCDWLKKAQNLLLTGPCGTGKTYIACALGHQACLKGYSVRYYRLPRLIRALTQAKADGSYSKLLKAIASLDLLIIDDWGLEPLNAATRNDFLEIMDDRYQQSATIMISQLPTEQWYDVIGDNTLADAILDRLMHNAHRMNLQGENMRKK
;
A
#
# COMPACT_ATOMS: atom_id res chain seq x y z
N GLN A 1 -15.61 -2.19 -22.34
CA GLN A 1 -16.17 -1.88 -21.18
C GLN A 1 -16.30 -2.99 -20.15
N SER A 2 -15.97 -4.21 -20.54
CA SER A 2 -15.92 -5.31 -19.59
C SER A 2 -14.92 -5.03 -18.44
N GLY A 3 -13.79 -4.37 -18.77
CA GLY A 3 -12.82 -3.99 -17.75
C GLY A 3 -13.38 -3.00 -16.74
N ARG A 4 -14.17 -2.06 -17.20
CA ARG A 4 -14.81 -1.07 -16.32
C ARG A 4 -15.85 -1.73 -15.42
N GLY A 5 -16.61 -2.67 -15.94
CA GLY A 5 -17.58 -3.42 -15.14
C GLY A 5 -16.90 -4.24 -14.06
N LEU A 6 -15.77 -4.89 -14.39
CA LEU A 6 -14.98 -5.64 -13.41
C LEU A 6 -14.43 -4.73 -12.31
N GLN A 7 -13.96 -3.54 -12.67
CA GLN A 7 -13.46 -2.58 -11.68
C GLN A 7 -14.57 -2.09 -10.76
N GLN A 8 -15.76 -1.81 -11.32
CA GLN A 8 -16.89 -1.39 -10.50
C GLN A 8 -17.32 -2.48 -9.53
N SER A 9 -17.38 -3.72 -10.01
CA SER A 9 -17.72 -4.87 -9.17
C SER A 9 -16.69 -5.07 -8.07
N GLN A 10 -15.41 -4.97 -8.42
CA GLN A 10 -14.32 -5.09 -7.46
C GLN A 10 -14.38 -3.97 -6.42
N MET A 11 -14.62 -2.74 -6.86
CA MET A 11 -14.73 -1.60 -5.95
C MET A 11 -15.90 -1.77 -4.98
N ALA A 12 -17.04 -2.22 -5.46
CA ALA A 12 -18.20 -2.47 -4.61
C ALA A 12 -17.86 -3.52 -3.53
N SER A 13 -17.15 -4.58 -3.91
CA SER A 13 -16.71 -5.59 -2.97
C SER A 13 -15.76 -5.02 -1.93
N LEU A 14 -14.80 -4.20 -2.35
CA LEU A 14 -13.82 -3.60 -1.43
C LEU A 14 -14.49 -2.63 -0.45
N LEU A 15 -15.54 -1.93 -0.89
CA LEU A 15 -16.27 -1.00 -0.01
C LEU A 15 -17.01 -1.72 1.12
N MET A 16 -17.26 -3.03 0.99
CA MET A 16 -17.84 -3.84 2.05
C MET A 16 -16.86 -4.10 3.20
N CYS A 17 -15.57 -3.90 2.96
CA CYS A 17 -14.49 -4.04 3.96
C CYS A 17 -14.26 -5.45 4.50
N ASP A 18 -14.76 -6.49 3.84
CA ASP A 18 -14.47 -7.86 4.26
C ASP A 18 -12.97 -8.19 4.12
N TRP A 19 -12.32 -7.60 3.13
CA TRP A 19 -10.88 -7.79 2.92
C TRP A 19 -10.06 -7.28 4.09
N LEU A 20 -10.55 -6.26 4.80
CA LEU A 20 -9.88 -5.75 6.01
C LEU A 20 -9.93 -6.80 7.13
N LYS A 21 -11.07 -7.44 7.32
CA LYS A 21 -11.20 -8.49 8.34
C LYS A 21 -10.32 -9.67 8.04
N LYS A 22 -10.09 -9.95 6.75
CA LYS A 22 -9.27 -11.07 6.30
C LYS A 22 -7.79 -10.70 6.20
N ALA A 23 -7.42 -9.47 6.55
CA ALA A 23 -6.06 -8.96 6.45
C ALA A 23 -5.47 -9.13 5.05
N GLN A 24 -6.27 -8.87 4.02
CA GLN A 24 -5.84 -8.94 2.63
C GLN A 24 -5.35 -7.58 2.17
N ASN A 25 -4.31 -7.57 1.34
CA ASN A 25 -3.75 -6.34 0.81
C ASN A 25 -4.41 -5.95 -0.51
N LEU A 26 -4.23 -4.69 -0.92
CA LEU A 26 -4.70 -4.18 -2.21
C LEU A 26 -3.55 -3.46 -2.90
N LEU A 27 -3.26 -3.86 -4.13
CA LEU A 27 -2.21 -3.24 -4.94
C LEU A 27 -2.89 -2.47 -6.07
N LEU A 28 -2.75 -1.14 -6.02
CA LEU A 28 -3.31 -0.23 -7.03
C LEU A 28 -2.19 0.25 -7.92
N THR A 29 -2.23 -0.12 -9.20
CA THR A 29 -1.21 0.27 -10.17
C THR A 29 -1.83 0.96 -11.37
N GLY A 30 -1.01 1.69 -12.11
CA GLY A 30 -1.45 2.38 -13.32
C GLY A 30 -0.80 3.73 -13.47
N PRO A 31 -0.93 4.34 -14.67
CA PRO A 31 -0.34 5.65 -14.93
C PRO A 31 -0.90 6.74 -14.01
N CYS A 32 -0.17 7.84 -13.93
CA CYS A 32 -0.60 9.02 -13.20
C CYS A 32 -1.95 9.51 -13.74
N GLY A 33 -2.81 9.96 -12.85
CA GLY A 33 -4.09 10.55 -13.25
C GLY A 33 -5.21 9.55 -13.51
N THR A 34 -5.01 8.28 -13.17
CA THR A 34 -6.04 7.25 -13.37
C THR A 34 -6.96 7.06 -12.15
N GLY A 35 -6.76 7.84 -11.09
CA GLY A 35 -7.65 7.80 -9.93
C GLY A 35 -7.25 6.86 -8.81
N LYS A 36 -6.02 6.36 -8.82
CA LYS A 36 -5.55 5.40 -7.81
C LYS A 36 -5.65 5.96 -6.39
N THR A 37 -5.14 7.16 -6.19
CA THR A 37 -5.16 7.80 -4.88
C THR A 37 -6.59 8.06 -4.43
N TYR A 38 -7.45 8.49 -5.35
CA TYR A 38 -8.86 8.71 -5.06
C TYR A 38 -9.54 7.42 -4.57
N ILE A 39 -9.29 6.31 -5.26
CA ILE A 39 -9.84 5.00 -4.87
C ILE A 39 -9.36 4.61 -3.48
N ALA A 40 -8.06 4.73 -3.22
CA ALA A 40 -7.50 4.37 -1.91
C ALA A 40 -8.11 5.22 -0.81
N CYS A 41 -8.25 6.52 -1.03
CA CYS A 41 -8.82 7.43 -0.04
C CYS A 41 -10.30 7.15 0.19
N ALA A 42 -11.05 6.79 -0.85
CA ALA A 42 -12.46 6.41 -0.71
C ALA A 42 -12.59 5.15 0.14
N LEU A 43 -11.73 4.15 -0.09
CA LEU A 43 -11.73 2.93 0.70
C LEU A 43 -11.31 3.21 2.15
N GLY A 44 -10.32 4.07 2.35
CA GLY A 44 -9.90 4.48 3.69
C GLY A 44 -10.99 5.20 4.44
N HIS A 45 -11.70 6.09 3.77
CA HIS A 45 -12.82 6.81 4.37
C HIS A 45 -13.93 5.83 4.80
N GLN A 46 -14.27 4.90 3.91
CA GLN A 46 -15.28 3.89 4.23
C GLN A 46 -14.85 3.02 5.41
N ALA A 47 -13.57 2.65 5.45
CA ALA A 47 -13.05 1.88 6.58
C ALA A 47 -13.18 2.66 7.90
N CYS A 48 -12.86 3.96 7.88
CA CYS A 48 -13.03 4.81 9.05
C CYS A 48 -14.49 4.86 9.51
N LEU A 49 -15.42 4.97 8.56
CA LEU A 49 -16.85 4.98 8.89
C LEU A 49 -17.29 3.68 9.56
N LYS A 50 -16.61 2.59 9.27
CA LYS A 50 -16.91 1.28 9.88
C LYS A 50 -16.12 1.03 11.16
N GLY A 51 -15.35 2.01 11.63
CA GLY A 51 -14.64 1.91 12.90
C GLY A 51 -13.22 1.39 12.83
N TYR A 52 -12.67 1.23 11.63
CA TYR A 52 -11.29 0.77 11.45
C TYR A 52 -10.32 1.95 11.59
N SER A 53 -9.12 1.67 12.11
CA SER A 53 -8.06 2.68 12.17
C SER A 53 -7.31 2.69 10.83
N VAL A 54 -7.12 3.88 10.26
CA VAL A 54 -6.55 4.06 8.93
C VAL A 54 -5.51 5.16 8.97
N ARG A 55 -4.40 4.96 8.26
CA ARG A 55 -3.42 6.01 8.05
C ARG A 55 -2.92 5.97 6.62
N TYR A 56 -2.79 7.16 6.04
CA TYR A 56 -2.27 7.38 4.69
C TYR A 56 -0.90 8.03 4.78
N TYR A 57 0.07 7.47 4.03
CA TYR A 57 1.40 8.06 3.87
C TYR A 57 1.77 8.10 2.41
N ARG A 58 2.34 9.21 1.99
CA ARG A 58 3.19 9.18 0.80
C ARG A 58 4.51 8.57 1.21
N LEU A 59 5.08 7.72 0.36
CA LEU A 59 6.29 6.98 0.71
C LEU A 59 7.44 7.88 1.18
N PRO A 60 7.77 9.00 0.51
CA PRO A 60 8.85 9.86 1.00
C PRO A 60 8.60 10.39 2.41
N ARG A 61 7.35 10.65 2.75
CA ARG A 61 6.99 11.12 4.09
C ARG A 61 7.15 10.01 5.14
N LEU A 62 6.78 8.80 4.78
CA LEU A 62 6.96 7.66 5.68
C LEU A 62 8.44 7.42 5.94
N ILE A 63 9.26 7.44 4.90
CA ILE A 63 10.71 7.27 5.04
C ILE A 63 11.29 8.34 5.95
N ARG A 64 10.86 9.59 5.78
CA ARG A 64 11.32 10.69 6.62
C ARG A 64 10.93 10.50 8.08
N ALA A 65 9.69 10.05 8.32
CA ALA A 65 9.20 9.79 9.68
C ALA A 65 10.01 8.68 10.36
N LEU A 66 10.32 7.63 9.61
CA LEU A 66 11.12 6.52 10.13
C LEU A 66 12.56 6.98 10.47
N THR A 67 13.16 7.76 9.59
CA THR A 67 14.50 8.30 9.81
C THR A 67 14.55 9.20 11.05
N GLN A 68 13.55 10.06 11.19
CA GLN A 68 13.47 10.97 12.32
C GLN A 68 13.24 10.20 13.63
N ALA A 69 12.43 9.16 13.59
CA ALA A 69 12.15 8.33 14.76
C ALA A 69 13.42 7.60 15.25
N LYS A 70 14.27 7.18 14.31
CA LYS A 70 15.56 6.58 14.68
C LYS A 70 16.46 7.60 15.37
N ALA A 71 16.45 8.84 14.90
CA ALA A 71 17.26 9.90 15.47
C ALA A 71 16.80 10.32 16.86
N ASP A 72 15.51 10.32 17.12
CA ASP A 72 14.97 10.79 18.41
C ASP A 72 14.60 9.66 19.38
N GLY A 73 14.86 8.41 19.01
CA GLY A 73 14.63 7.26 19.89
C GLY A 73 13.21 6.72 19.89
N SER A 74 12.32 7.22 19.03
CA SER A 74 10.92 6.78 19.00
C SER A 74 10.61 5.72 17.94
N TYR A 75 11.65 5.11 17.36
CA TYR A 75 11.49 4.17 16.25
C TYR A 75 10.59 2.98 16.62
N SER A 76 10.83 2.33 17.76
CA SER A 76 9.99 1.20 18.19
C SER A 76 8.54 1.60 18.39
N LYS A 77 8.31 2.79 18.93
CA LYS A 77 6.95 3.31 19.14
C LYS A 77 6.26 3.53 17.81
N LEU A 78 6.97 4.10 16.84
CA LEU A 78 6.41 4.33 15.50
C LEU A 78 6.09 3.01 14.81
N LEU A 79 6.98 2.03 14.86
CA LEU A 79 6.73 0.71 14.26
C LEU A 79 5.51 0.05 14.88
N LYS A 80 5.35 0.13 16.20
CA LYS A 80 4.18 -0.43 16.87
C LYS A 80 2.90 0.27 16.45
N ALA A 81 2.94 1.59 16.29
CA ALA A 81 1.79 2.35 15.84
C ALA A 81 1.38 1.94 14.43
N ILE A 82 2.37 1.76 13.54
CA ILE A 82 2.10 1.33 12.16
C ILE A 82 1.56 -0.10 12.15
N ALA A 83 2.13 -0.99 12.96
CA ALA A 83 1.69 -2.38 13.04
C ALA A 83 0.25 -2.50 13.52
N SER A 84 -0.20 -1.59 14.38
CA SER A 84 -1.52 -1.65 14.99
C SER A 84 -2.64 -1.07 14.12
N LEU A 85 -2.31 -0.42 13.01
CA LEU A 85 -3.31 0.12 12.10
C LEU A 85 -4.08 -1.00 11.42
N ASP A 86 -5.40 -0.87 11.33
CA ASP A 86 -6.21 -1.80 10.57
C ASP A 86 -5.93 -1.69 9.07
N LEU A 87 -5.70 -0.46 8.61
CA LEU A 87 -5.39 -0.18 7.20
C LEU A 87 -4.27 0.83 7.10
N LEU A 88 -3.20 0.44 6.41
CA LEU A 88 -2.09 1.32 6.07
C LEU A 88 -2.12 1.57 4.56
N ILE A 89 -2.16 2.84 4.16
CA ILE A 89 -2.13 3.23 2.75
C ILE A 89 -0.78 3.88 2.46
N ILE A 90 -0.04 3.31 1.52
CA ILE A 90 1.26 3.84 1.11
C ILE A 90 1.16 4.25 -0.37
N ASP A 91 1.33 5.55 -0.62
CA ASP A 91 1.26 6.13 -1.95
C ASP A 91 2.66 6.45 -2.49
N ASP A 92 2.76 6.56 -3.80
CA ASP A 92 4.01 6.89 -4.51
C ASP A 92 5.08 5.81 -4.37
N TRP A 93 4.66 4.56 -4.23
CA TRP A 93 5.59 3.43 -4.21
C TRP A 93 6.27 3.29 -5.57
N GLY A 94 7.58 3.16 -5.55
CA GLY A 94 8.34 2.87 -6.76
C GLY A 94 8.79 4.09 -7.54
N LEU A 95 8.61 5.32 -7.03
CA LEU A 95 9.13 6.52 -7.69
C LEU A 95 10.66 6.54 -7.69
N GLU A 96 11.25 6.00 -6.65
CA GLU A 96 12.71 5.93 -6.50
C GLU A 96 13.09 4.56 -5.96
N PRO A 97 14.30 4.06 -6.30
CA PRO A 97 14.80 2.83 -5.70
C PRO A 97 14.96 2.98 -4.19
N LEU A 98 14.76 1.90 -3.47
CA LEU A 98 14.93 1.88 -2.02
C LEU A 98 16.41 1.72 -1.67
N ASN A 99 16.87 2.40 -0.62
CA ASN A 99 18.19 2.16 -0.07
C ASN A 99 18.12 1.06 1.00
N ALA A 100 19.28 0.67 1.54
CA ALA A 100 19.38 -0.44 2.49
C ALA A 100 18.54 -0.21 3.75
N ALA A 101 18.58 1.00 4.30
CA ALA A 101 17.84 1.32 5.52
C ALA A 101 16.32 1.21 5.27
N THR A 102 15.85 1.73 4.15
CA THR A 102 14.43 1.69 3.80
C THR A 102 13.97 0.26 3.55
N ARG A 103 14.80 -0.56 2.88
CA ARG A 103 14.46 -1.97 2.66
C ARG A 103 14.22 -2.70 3.98
N ASN A 104 15.12 -2.49 4.94
CA ASN A 104 14.99 -3.13 6.25
C ASN A 104 13.75 -2.64 6.99
N ASP A 105 13.46 -1.34 6.94
CA ASP A 105 12.27 -0.78 7.55
C ASP A 105 11.00 -1.39 6.94
N PHE A 106 10.98 -1.53 5.62
CA PHE A 106 9.83 -2.12 4.94
C PHE A 106 9.64 -3.58 5.29
N LEU A 107 10.72 -4.32 5.40
CA LEU A 107 10.61 -5.72 5.80
C LEU A 107 9.99 -5.83 7.19
N GLU A 108 10.44 -4.99 8.13
CA GLU A 108 9.85 -4.95 9.48
C GLU A 108 8.35 -4.66 9.43
N ILE A 109 7.97 -3.64 8.66
CA ILE A 109 6.56 -3.25 8.55
C ILE A 109 5.74 -4.39 7.95
N MET A 110 6.23 -5.00 6.88
CA MET A 110 5.50 -6.07 6.21
C MET A 110 5.41 -7.32 7.08
N ASP A 111 6.48 -7.64 7.82
CA ASP A 111 6.45 -8.76 8.78
C ASP A 111 5.39 -8.55 9.86
N ASP A 112 5.37 -7.35 10.45
CA ASP A 112 4.45 -7.04 11.54
C ASP A 112 2.99 -7.10 11.07
N ARG A 113 2.75 -6.75 9.82
CA ARG A 113 1.39 -6.67 9.29
C ARG A 113 0.94 -7.92 8.52
N TYR A 114 1.86 -8.82 8.24
CA TYR A 114 1.58 -10.02 7.44
C TYR A 114 0.48 -10.85 8.08
N GLN A 115 -0.60 -11.07 7.34
CA GLN A 115 -1.78 -11.83 7.79
C GLN A 115 -2.44 -11.28 9.06
N GLN A 116 -2.05 -10.09 9.49
CA GLN A 116 -2.62 -9.43 10.66
C GLN A 116 -3.46 -8.21 10.28
N SER A 117 -3.03 -7.46 9.30
CA SER A 117 -3.67 -6.18 8.92
C SER A 117 -3.50 -5.94 7.43
N ALA A 118 -4.40 -5.13 6.87
CA ALA A 118 -4.42 -4.85 5.43
C ALA A 118 -3.59 -3.63 5.07
N THR A 119 -2.91 -3.69 3.93
CA THR A 119 -2.12 -2.58 3.39
C THR A 119 -2.55 -2.31 1.95
N ILE A 120 -2.70 -1.03 1.59
CA ILE A 120 -2.88 -0.60 0.21
C ILE A 120 -1.57 -0.01 -0.28
N MET A 121 -1.04 -0.52 -1.40
CA MET A 121 0.13 0.06 -2.07
C MET A 121 -0.33 0.70 -3.37
N ILE A 122 0.06 1.96 -3.57
CA ILE A 122 -0.29 2.72 -4.76
C ILE A 122 0.99 3.02 -5.54
N SER A 123 1.03 2.64 -6.83
CA SER A 123 2.23 2.79 -7.64
C SER A 123 1.89 3.05 -9.11
N GLN A 124 2.71 3.85 -9.77
CA GLN A 124 2.67 3.99 -11.21
C GLN A 124 3.31 2.79 -11.90
N LEU A 125 4.17 2.05 -11.20
CA LEU A 125 4.89 0.92 -11.78
C LEU A 125 4.05 -0.35 -11.69
N PRO A 126 4.05 -1.18 -12.75
CA PRO A 126 3.49 -2.52 -12.67
C PRO A 126 4.20 -3.33 -11.58
N THR A 127 3.48 -4.26 -10.98
CA THR A 127 4.04 -5.08 -9.89
C THR A 127 5.28 -5.86 -10.32
N GLU A 128 5.38 -6.19 -11.60
CA GLU A 128 6.53 -6.90 -12.15
C GLU A 128 7.84 -6.13 -12.00
N GLN A 129 7.77 -4.82 -11.83
CA GLN A 129 8.96 -3.96 -11.67
C GLN A 129 9.31 -3.67 -10.22
N TRP A 130 8.48 -4.11 -9.28
CA TRP A 130 8.69 -3.80 -7.86
C TRP A 130 9.93 -4.48 -7.29
N TYR A 131 10.27 -5.66 -7.81
CA TYR A 131 11.46 -6.39 -7.41
C TYR A 131 12.73 -5.53 -7.59
N ASP A 132 12.85 -4.91 -8.76
CA ASP A 132 14.00 -4.07 -9.06
C ASP A 132 14.04 -2.79 -8.22
N VAL A 133 12.87 -2.22 -7.91
CA VAL A 133 12.79 -1.03 -7.06
C VAL A 133 13.33 -1.32 -5.67
N ILE A 134 13.00 -2.47 -5.13
CA ILE A 134 13.49 -2.87 -3.81
C ILE A 134 15.01 -3.07 -3.83
N GLY A 135 15.54 -3.73 -4.85
CA GLY A 135 16.96 -3.70 -5.20
C GLY A 135 17.85 -4.74 -4.58
N ASP A 136 17.44 -5.39 -3.51
CA ASP A 136 18.18 -6.49 -2.87
C ASP A 136 17.38 -7.77 -3.06
N ASN A 137 17.98 -8.79 -3.67
CA ASN A 137 17.24 -9.98 -4.07
C ASN A 137 16.56 -10.67 -2.89
N THR A 138 17.28 -10.86 -1.80
CA THR A 138 16.77 -11.57 -0.62
C THR A 138 15.64 -10.77 0.04
N LEU A 139 15.87 -9.46 0.23
CA LEU A 139 14.86 -8.60 0.86
C LEU A 139 13.67 -8.37 -0.06
N ALA A 140 13.90 -8.27 -1.37
CA ALA A 140 12.81 -8.15 -2.34
C ALA A 140 11.89 -9.37 -2.30
N ASP A 141 12.47 -10.56 -2.30
CA ASP A 141 11.68 -11.79 -2.20
C ASP A 141 10.85 -11.79 -0.92
N ALA A 142 11.47 -11.43 0.21
CA ALA A 142 10.78 -11.43 1.49
C ALA A 142 9.66 -10.41 1.56
N ILE A 143 9.93 -9.17 1.13
CA ILE A 143 8.94 -8.09 1.16
C ILE A 143 7.77 -8.41 0.24
N LEU A 144 8.07 -8.83 -1.00
CA LEU A 144 7.02 -9.09 -1.99
C LEU A 144 6.20 -10.32 -1.64
N ASP A 145 6.83 -11.35 -1.08
CA ASP A 145 6.09 -12.53 -0.63
C ASP A 145 5.00 -12.14 0.37
N ARG A 146 5.35 -11.29 1.32
CA ARG A 146 4.40 -10.86 2.34
C ARG A 146 3.35 -9.91 1.78
N LEU A 147 3.77 -8.98 0.94
CA LEU A 147 2.86 -7.97 0.39
C LEU A 147 1.85 -8.56 -0.57
N MET A 148 2.29 -9.51 -1.39
CA MET A 148 1.44 -10.08 -2.45
C MET A 148 0.62 -11.29 -2.02
N HIS A 149 0.84 -11.78 -0.80
CA HIS A 149 0.06 -12.91 -0.28
C HIS A 149 -1.42 -12.51 -0.14
N ASN A 150 -2.29 -13.24 -0.85
CA ASN A 150 -3.74 -12.99 -0.85
C ASN A 150 -4.09 -11.53 -1.19
N ALA A 151 -3.31 -10.89 -2.05
CA ALA A 151 -3.55 -9.50 -2.41
C ALA A 151 -4.57 -9.39 -3.54
N HIS A 152 -5.45 -8.40 -3.40
CA HIS A 152 -6.27 -7.94 -4.50
C HIS A 152 -5.43 -7.02 -5.38
N ARG A 153 -5.58 -7.11 -6.68
CA ARG A 153 -4.84 -6.26 -7.62
C ARG A 153 -5.83 -5.51 -8.50
N MET A 154 -5.61 -4.22 -8.61
CA MET A 154 -6.42 -3.37 -9.47
C MET A 154 -5.47 -2.52 -10.31
N ASN A 155 -5.41 -2.81 -11.60
CA ASN A 155 -4.55 -2.10 -12.52
C ASN A 155 -5.42 -1.14 -13.33
N LEU A 156 -5.30 0.17 -13.05
CA LEU A 156 -6.08 1.20 -13.71
C LEU A 156 -5.35 1.65 -14.96
N GLN A 157 -5.93 1.32 -16.11
CA GLN A 157 -5.37 1.68 -17.40
C GLN A 157 -6.36 2.53 -18.17
N GLY A 158 -5.90 3.11 -19.24
CA GLY A 158 -6.76 3.81 -20.16
C GLY A 158 -6.78 5.30 -19.93
N GLU A 159 -7.96 5.90 -19.98
CA GLU A 159 -8.08 7.34 -19.96
C GLU A 159 -7.69 7.95 -18.64
N ASN A 160 -6.96 9.06 -18.74
CA ASN A 160 -6.66 9.88 -17.59
C ASN A 160 -7.94 10.59 -17.13
N MET A 161 -8.34 10.37 -15.90
CA MET A 161 -9.58 10.92 -15.36
C MET A 161 -9.58 12.45 -15.31
N ARG A 162 -8.41 13.06 -15.33
CA ARG A 162 -8.31 14.52 -15.31
C ARG A 162 -8.62 15.18 -16.65
N LYS A 163 -8.67 14.40 -17.71
CA LYS A 163 -9.00 14.93 -19.04
C LYS A 163 -10.50 15.10 -19.26
N LYS A 164 -11.28 14.65 -18.34
CA LYS A 164 -12.72 14.84 -18.39
C LYS A 164 -13.17 16.00 -17.52
#